data_3d271ea300ff0fe59fc478f11e70b584
#
_entry.id   3d271ea300ff0fe59fc478f11e70b584
#
_cell.length_a   1.000
_cell.length_b   1.000
_cell.length_c   1.000
_cell.angle_alpha   90.00
_cell.angle_beta   90.00
_cell.angle_gamma   90.00
#
_symmetry.space_group_name_H-M   'P 1'
#
loop_
_entity.id
_entity.type
_entity.pdbx_description
1 polymer ?
#
loop_
_entity_poly.entity_id
_entity_poly.type
_entity_poly.pdbx_seq_one_letter_code
_entity_poly.pdbx_strand_id
1 'polypeptide(L)'
;MSMRYKGGVISATPPTVTAPVNGEGGSASGIWSLETQGQYAGSSEWPKPTIYTGLWVWGRNTSGSLGTGNTTNYSSPVQVGALLDWKNMSGGDGHTIATRKDGTLWSWGSGGDGRTGQGNTTSYSSPVQVGALTTWSTVGAGDQRSHVVKSDGTLWAFGLNTDGQLGVGNTTNYSSPVQVGALTTWLNVSGGYNYAGAIKTDG
;
A
#
# COMPACT_ATOMS: atom_id res chain seq x y z
N MET A 1 17.59 30.48 35.45
CA MET A 1 18.59 30.16 34.42
C MET A 1 17.91 30.33 33.07
N SER A 2 18.17 31.43 32.37
CA SER A 2 17.50 31.79 31.12
C SER A 2 18.17 31.02 29.97
N MET A 3 17.42 30.10 29.32
CA MET A 3 17.88 29.50 28.08
C MET A 3 17.74 30.53 26.96
N ARG A 4 18.87 31.01 26.46
CA ARG A 4 18.91 31.85 25.25
C ARG A 4 18.86 30.93 24.04
N TYR A 5 17.72 30.94 23.30
CA TYR A 5 17.67 30.43 21.94
C TYR A 5 18.46 31.40 21.04
N LYS A 6 19.50 30.88 20.36
CA LYS A 6 20.24 31.62 19.34
C LYS A 6 19.44 31.60 18.03
N GLY A 7 18.93 32.75 17.65
CA GLY A 7 18.49 33.07 16.29
C GLY A 7 16.97 33.08 16.11
N GLY A 8 16.38 34.26 16.02
CA GLY A 8 15.04 34.52 15.51
C GLY A 8 14.37 35.66 16.27
N VAL A 9 13.96 36.69 15.57
CA VAL A 9 13.12 37.77 16.13
C VAL A 9 11.72 37.16 16.37
N ILE A 10 11.30 37.11 17.63
CA ILE A 10 9.94 36.76 17.98
C ILE A 10 9.05 37.94 17.58
N SER A 11 8.25 37.81 16.52
CA SER A 11 7.24 38.81 16.19
C SER A 11 6.11 38.80 17.23
N ALA A 12 5.73 39.98 17.73
CA ALA A 12 4.62 40.14 18.66
C ALA A 12 3.23 39.91 18.02
N THR A 13 3.18 39.83 16.69
CA THR A 13 1.96 39.46 15.96
C THR A 13 2.17 38.09 15.31
N PRO A 14 1.38 37.07 15.73
CA PRO A 14 1.46 35.77 15.08
C PRO A 14 1.10 35.93 13.59
N PRO A 15 1.84 35.26 12.67
CA PRO A 15 1.44 35.23 11.27
C PRO A 15 0.03 34.65 11.16
N THR A 16 -0.80 35.25 10.30
CA THR A 16 -2.14 34.71 10.01
C THR A 16 -1.95 33.32 9.37
N VAL A 17 -2.18 32.28 10.15
CA VAL A 17 -2.13 30.91 9.63
C VAL A 17 -3.46 30.68 8.92
N THR A 18 -3.45 30.71 7.60
CA THR A 18 -4.58 30.19 6.83
C THR A 18 -4.56 28.67 7.00
N ALA A 19 -5.60 28.13 7.62
CA ALA A 19 -5.74 26.68 7.70
C ALA A 19 -5.67 26.08 6.28
N PRO A 20 -4.91 25.00 6.06
CA PRO A 20 -4.86 24.37 4.75
C PRO A 20 -6.25 23.88 4.37
N VAL A 21 -6.76 24.35 3.24
CA VAL A 21 -8.01 23.86 2.66
C VAL A 21 -7.69 22.47 2.13
N ASN A 22 -8.38 21.44 2.64
CA ASN A 22 -8.31 20.05 2.17
C ASN A 22 -7.09 19.19 2.55
N GLY A 23 -6.58 19.27 3.78
CA GLY A 23 -5.64 18.25 4.29
C GLY A 23 -4.27 18.19 3.60
N GLU A 24 -3.96 19.13 2.73
CA GLU A 24 -2.62 19.31 2.22
C GLU A 24 -1.76 19.96 3.32
N GLY A 25 -0.67 19.26 3.71
CA GLY A 25 0.27 19.77 4.68
C GLY A 25 0.90 21.08 4.21
N GLY A 26 0.28 22.19 4.60
CA GLY A 26 0.86 23.51 4.41
C GLY A 26 2.17 23.59 5.16
N SER A 27 3.29 23.88 4.49
CA SER A 27 4.54 24.21 5.13
C SER A 27 4.33 25.52 5.90
N ALA A 28 4.19 25.44 7.23
CA ALA A 28 4.19 26.62 8.08
C ALA A 28 5.60 27.22 8.07
N SER A 29 5.85 28.21 7.24
CA SER A 29 7.03 29.05 7.34
C SER A 29 6.81 30.07 8.44
N GLY A 30 7.22 29.77 9.66
CA GLY A 30 7.12 30.72 10.77
C GLY A 30 7.54 30.11 12.10
N ILE A 31 8.03 30.97 12.98
CA ILE A 31 8.34 30.59 14.37
C ILE A 31 7.06 30.69 15.18
N TRP A 32 6.56 29.59 15.68
CA TRP A 32 5.36 29.51 16.51
C TRP A 32 5.68 29.87 17.97
N SER A 33 4.86 30.72 18.61
CA SER A 33 4.96 30.94 20.04
C SER A 33 4.59 29.67 20.82
N LEU A 34 5.14 29.49 22.01
CA LEU A 34 4.77 28.37 22.89
C LEU A 34 3.26 28.34 23.20
N GLU A 35 2.63 29.51 23.28
CA GLU A 35 1.19 29.66 23.51
C GLU A 35 0.38 29.14 22.30
N THR A 36 0.77 29.52 21.09
CA THR A 36 0.17 29.03 19.86
C THR A 36 0.38 27.51 19.71
N GLN A 37 1.57 27.00 20.04
CA GLN A 37 1.85 25.57 20.05
C GLN A 37 0.96 24.83 21.07
N GLY A 38 0.74 25.41 22.25
CA GLY A 38 -0.14 24.85 23.28
C GLY A 38 -1.60 24.80 22.86
N GLN A 39 -2.11 25.83 22.20
CA GLN A 39 -3.48 25.89 21.69
C GLN A 39 -3.74 24.82 20.62
N TYR A 40 -2.83 24.66 19.65
CA TYR A 40 -2.98 23.64 18.59
C TYR A 40 -2.79 22.21 19.12
N ALA A 41 -1.91 21.99 20.11
CA ALA A 41 -1.76 20.69 20.75
C ALA A 41 -3.04 20.26 21.51
N GLY A 42 -3.79 21.22 22.08
CA GLY A 42 -5.06 20.96 22.78
C GLY A 42 -6.26 20.74 21.86
N SER A 43 -6.25 21.29 20.64
CA SER A 43 -7.37 21.20 19.70
C SER A 43 -7.33 19.99 18.76
N SER A 44 -6.32 19.14 18.80
CA SER A 44 -6.06 18.06 17.84
C SER A 44 -5.81 18.56 16.40
N GLU A 45 -5.69 19.86 16.19
CA GLU A 45 -5.48 20.49 14.88
C GLU A 45 -4.00 20.71 14.53
N TRP A 46 -3.10 20.22 15.37
CA TRP A 46 -1.68 20.23 15.05
C TRP A 46 -1.45 19.48 13.72
N PRO A 47 -0.77 20.08 12.72
CA PRO A 47 -0.52 19.40 11.47
C PRO A 47 0.25 18.11 11.75
N LYS A 48 -0.43 16.98 11.60
CA LYS A 48 0.23 15.68 11.72
C LYS A 48 1.26 15.60 10.61
N PRO A 49 2.51 15.22 10.91
CA PRO A 49 3.51 15.07 9.88
C PRO A 49 2.98 14.11 8.81
N THR A 50 2.99 14.53 7.57
CA THR A 50 2.64 13.65 6.46
C THR A 50 3.71 12.57 6.38
N ILE A 51 3.37 11.35 6.77
CA ILE A 51 4.28 10.22 6.67
C ILE A 51 4.28 9.77 5.21
N TYR A 52 5.35 10.08 4.50
CA TYR A 52 5.61 9.58 3.16
C TYR A 52 6.13 8.15 3.24
N THR A 53 5.48 7.22 2.54
CA THR A 53 5.85 5.80 2.53
C THR A 53 6.28 5.38 1.13
N GLY A 54 7.56 5.51 0.84
CA GLY A 54 8.17 4.96 -0.37
C GLY A 54 8.24 3.43 -0.31
N LEU A 55 8.06 2.76 -1.44
CA LEU A 55 8.27 1.32 -1.55
C LEU A 55 9.71 1.05 -1.97
N TRP A 56 10.41 0.20 -1.23
CA TRP A 56 11.78 -0.19 -1.47
C TRP A 56 11.87 -1.70 -1.70
N VAL A 57 12.61 -2.10 -2.72
CA VAL A 57 12.69 -3.48 -3.21
C VAL A 57 14.13 -3.85 -3.52
N TRP A 58 14.47 -5.15 -3.44
CA TRP A 58 15.78 -5.69 -3.80
C TRP A 58 15.66 -7.19 -4.10
N GLY A 59 16.69 -7.78 -4.68
CA GLY A 59 16.76 -9.19 -4.99
C GLY A 59 16.59 -9.48 -6.48
N ARG A 60 16.05 -10.66 -6.78
CA ARG A 60 15.81 -11.16 -8.14
C ARG A 60 14.68 -10.36 -8.82
N ASN A 61 14.93 -10.00 -10.11
CA ASN A 61 13.99 -9.20 -10.89
C ASN A 61 13.78 -9.73 -12.34
N THR A 62 14.06 -10.99 -12.59
CA THR A 62 14.01 -11.56 -13.95
C THR A 62 12.65 -11.46 -14.63
N SER A 63 11.57 -11.33 -13.85
CA SER A 63 10.20 -11.16 -14.36
C SER A 63 9.66 -9.73 -14.17
N GLY A 64 10.49 -8.75 -13.77
CA GLY A 64 10.06 -7.41 -13.43
C GLY A 64 9.38 -7.31 -12.04
N SER A 65 9.55 -8.33 -11.19
CA SER A 65 8.89 -8.43 -9.87
C SER A 65 9.24 -7.31 -8.90
N LEU A 66 10.34 -6.60 -9.12
CA LEU A 66 10.72 -5.45 -8.30
C LEU A 66 10.01 -4.15 -8.73
N GLY A 67 9.37 -4.09 -9.91
CA GLY A 67 8.58 -2.92 -10.33
C GLY A 67 9.42 -1.68 -10.69
N THR A 68 10.70 -1.84 -10.98
CA THR A 68 11.65 -0.74 -11.24
C THR A 68 11.68 -0.28 -12.70
N GLY A 69 10.76 -0.79 -13.55
CA GLY A 69 10.72 -0.49 -14.99
C GLY A 69 11.68 -1.32 -15.83
N ASN A 70 12.38 -2.27 -15.22
CA ASN A 70 13.35 -3.15 -15.90
C ASN A 70 13.32 -4.57 -15.28
N THR A 71 14.25 -5.43 -15.71
CA THR A 71 14.42 -6.80 -15.21
C THR A 71 15.79 -7.03 -14.56
N THR A 72 16.48 -5.95 -14.14
CA THR A 72 17.79 -6.01 -13.49
C THR A 72 17.64 -6.45 -12.04
N ASN A 73 18.46 -7.40 -11.58
CA ASN A 73 18.54 -7.78 -10.18
C ASN A 73 19.25 -6.70 -9.36
N TYR A 74 18.79 -6.43 -8.16
CA TYR A 74 19.38 -5.44 -7.26
C TYR A 74 19.85 -6.10 -5.96
N SER A 75 21.11 -5.93 -5.60
CA SER A 75 21.70 -6.42 -4.34
C SER A 75 21.55 -5.44 -3.17
N SER A 76 21.03 -4.25 -3.42
CA SER A 76 20.76 -3.21 -2.43
C SER A 76 19.34 -2.65 -2.63
N PRO A 77 18.70 -2.11 -1.60
CA PRO A 77 17.37 -1.49 -1.72
C PRO A 77 17.33 -0.40 -2.78
N VAL A 78 16.34 -0.47 -3.69
CA VAL A 78 16.02 0.53 -4.70
C VAL A 78 14.56 0.96 -4.55
N GLN A 79 14.27 2.25 -4.72
CA GLN A 79 12.91 2.76 -4.62
C GLN A 79 12.10 2.46 -5.89
N VAL A 80 10.85 2.06 -5.71
CA VAL A 80 9.90 1.84 -6.80
C VAL A 80 9.23 3.15 -7.17
N GLY A 81 9.66 3.73 -8.30
CA GLY A 81 9.09 5.00 -8.79
C GLY A 81 9.19 6.14 -7.78
N ALA A 82 8.35 7.16 -7.96
CA ALA A 82 8.31 8.36 -7.12
C ALA A 82 7.10 8.41 -6.16
N LEU A 83 6.24 7.40 -6.15
CA LEU A 83 5.06 7.37 -5.29
C LEU A 83 5.45 7.16 -3.82
N LEU A 84 4.86 7.96 -2.93
CA LEU A 84 5.23 8.02 -1.50
C LEU A 84 4.02 7.73 -0.59
N ASP A 85 3.08 6.91 -1.03
CA ASP A 85 1.84 6.61 -0.32
C ASP A 85 1.49 5.12 -0.31
N TRP A 86 2.48 4.25 -0.47
CA TRP A 86 2.31 2.82 -0.33
C TRP A 86 1.89 2.44 1.10
N LYS A 87 0.94 1.52 1.22
CA LYS A 87 0.36 1.09 2.50
C LYS A 87 0.81 -0.31 2.88
N ASN A 88 0.59 -1.28 2.00
CA ASN A 88 1.00 -2.67 2.18
C ASN A 88 1.58 -3.23 0.89
N MET A 89 2.44 -4.25 1.01
CA MET A 89 2.95 -5.01 -0.13
C MET A 89 3.12 -6.48 0.25
N SER A 90 3.04 -7.34 -0.76
CA SER A 90 3.37 -8.76 -0.64
C SER A 90 4.00 -9.25 -1.95
N GLY A 91 5.09 -10.02 -1.82
CA GLY A 91 5.78 -10.64 -2.96
C GLY A 91 5.44 -12.12 -3.08
N GLY A 92 5.11 -12.57 -4.29
CA GLY A 92 4.99 -13.98 -4.65
C GLY A 92 6.21 -14.47 -5.45
N ASP A 93 6.10 -15.62 -6.10
CA ASP A 93 7.14 -16.09 -7.03
C ASP A 93 7.08 -15.32 -8.36
N GLY A 94 7.91 -14.32 -8.45
CA GLY A 94 8.06 -13.50 -9.65
C GLY A 94 7.01 -12.42 -9.86
N HIS A 95 6.10 -12.16 -8.91
CA HIS A 95 5.17 -11.03 -8.95
C HIS A 95 5.06 -10.32 -7.60
N THR A 96 4.56 -9.11 -7.61
CA THR A 96 4.30 -8.32 -6.40
C THR A 96 2.93 -7.68 -6.50
N ILE A 97 2.23 -7.61 -5.37
CA ILE A 97 0.99 -6.86 -5.19
C ILE A 97 1.15 -5.86 -4.05
N ALA A 98 0.52 -4.71 -4.18
CA ALA A 98 0.58 -3.66 -3.16
C ALA A 98 -0.71 -2.83 -3.12
N THR A 99 -1.01 -2.26 -1.95
CA THR A 99 -2.06 -1.25 -1.80
C THR A 99 -1.44 0.11 -1.48
N ARG A 100 -2.12 1.17 -1.92
CA ARG A 100 -1.81 2.55 -1.55
C ARG A 100 -2.75 3.04 -0.45
N LYS A 101 -2.42 4.19 0.15
CA LYS A 101 -3.24 4.83 1.20
C LYS A 101 -4.62 5.27 0.70
N ASP A 102 -4.75 5.53 -0.61
CA ASP A 102 -6.01 5.85 -1.28
C ASP A 102 -6.92 4.61 -1.50
N GLY A 103 -6.47 3.42 -1.07
CA GLY A 103 -7.20 2.16 -1.21
C GLY A 103 -7.11 1.50 -2.58
N THR A 104 -6.29 2.02 -3.50
CA THR A 104 -6.06 1.37 -4.81
C THR A 104 -5.17 0.15 -4.68
N LEU A 105 -5.41 -0.85 -5.54
CA LEU A 105 -4.60 -2.07 -5.66
C LEU A 105 -3.69 -1.97 -6.87
N TRP A 106 -2.45 -2.38 -6.72
CA TRP A 106 -1.41 -2.36 -7.75
C TRP A 106 -0.70 -3.72 -7.81
N SER A 107 -0.29 -4.11 -9.00
CA SER A 107 0.44 -5.37 -9.23
C SER A 107 1.46 -5.23 -10.35
N TRP A 108 2.49 -6.06 -10.32
CA TRP A 108 3.53 -6.12 -11.35
C TRP A 108 4.30 -7.45 -11.26
N GLY A 109 5.24 -7.67 -12.18
CA GLY A 109 5.99 -8.89 -12.31
C GLY A 109 5.37 -9.85 -13.32
N SER A 110 5.59 -11.14 -13.12
CA SER A 110 5.06 -12.22 -13.97
C SER A 110 3.53 -12.22 -13.94
N GLY A 111 2.91 -12.20 -15.12
CA GLY A 111 1.45 -12.25 -15.30
C GLY A 111 0.90 -13.65 -15.54
N GLY A 112 1.74 -14.68 -15.58
CA GLY A 112 1.31 -16.07 -15.81
C GLY A 112 0.16 -16.48 -14.88
N ASP A 113 -0.78 -17.28 -15.37
CA ASP A 113 -1.98 -17.73 -14.64
C ASP A 113 -2.90 -16.60 -14.14
N GLY A 114 -2.66 -15.35 -14.57
CA GLY A 114 -3.43 -14.20 -14.13
C GLY A 114 -3.08 -13.67 -12.73
N ARG A 115 -1.92 -14.04 -12.17
CA ARG A 115 -1.50 -13.71 -10.79
C ARG A 115 -1.39 -12.22 -10.49
N THR A 116 -1.35 -11.35 -11.53
CA THR A 116 -1.38 -9.88 -11.41
C THR A 116 -2.79 -9.31 -11.36
N GLY A 117 -3.85 -10.07 -11.67
CA GLY A 117 -5.24 -9.60 -11.59
C GLY A 117 -5.65 -8.56 -12.64
N GLN A 118 -4.88 -8.39 -13.72
CA GLN A 118 -5.09 -7.38 -14.76
C GLN A 118 -6.08 -7.79 -15.85
N GLY A 119 -6.79 -8.92 -15.69
CA GLY A 119 -7.68 -9.48 -16.71
C GLY A 119 -6.95 -10.18 -17.85
N ASN A 120 -5.64 -10.34 -17.75
CA ASN A 120 -4.78 -10.99 -18.76
C ASN A 120 -3.61 -11.71 -18.09
N THR A 121 -2.69 -12.26 -18.89
CA THR A 121 -1.47 -12.96 -18.43
C THR A 121 -0.18 -12.22 -18.80
N THR A 122 -0.28 -10.92 -19.10
CA THR A 122 0.87 -10.07 -19.44
C THR A 122 1.72 -9.79 -18.21
N SER A 123 3.05 -9.84 -18.36
CA SER A 123 4.01 -9.45 -17.33
C SER A 123 4.30 -7.95 -17.40
N TYR A 124 4.45 -7.31 -16.25
CA TYR A 124 4.68 -5.86 -16.13
C TYR A 124 5.94 -5.59 -15.28
N SER A 125 6.89 -4.83 -15.79
CA SER A 125 8.11 -4.45 -15.04
C SER A 125 7.92 -3.18 -14.18
N SER A 126 6.77 -2.54 -14.28
CA SER A 126 6.37 -1.37 -13.47
C SER A 126 5.03 -1.61 -12.81
N PRO A 127 4.72 -0.96 -11.68
CA PRO A 127 3.40 -1.03 -11.06
C PRO A 127 2.28 -0.65 -12.02
N VAL A 128 1.24 -1.50 -12.11
CA VAL A 128 0.01 -1.26 -12.87
C VAL A 128 -1.18 -1.39 -11.92
N GLN A 129 -2.12 -0.45 -11.96
CA GLN A 129 -3.30 -0.48 -11.11
C GLN A 129 -4.26 -1.59 -11.53
N VAL A 130 -4.77 -2.35 -10.55
CA VAL A 130 -5.77 -3.41 -10.75
C VAL A 130 -7.18 -2.83 -10.65
N GLY A 131 -7.82 -2.65 -11.79
CA GLY A 131 -9.15 -2.06 -11.84
C GLY A 131 -9.21 -0.63 -11.29
N ALA A 132 -10.42 -0.15 -10.96
CA ALA A 132 -10.67 1.23 -10.52
C ALA A 132 -11.16 1.33 -9.05
N LEU A 133 -11.23 0.22 -8.31
CA LEU A 133 -11.71 0.24 -6.93
C LEU A 133 -10.69 0.85 -5.98
N THR A 134 -11.18 1.56 -4.95
CA THR A 134 -10.39 2.22 -3.92
C THR A 134 -10.69 1.68 -2.51
N THR A 135 -11.14 0.43 -2.42
CA THR A 135 -11.55 -0.21 -1.17
C THR A 135 -10.60 -1.33 -0.73
N TRP A 136 -9.46 -1.49 -1.38
CA TRP A 136 -8.50 -2.51 -1.05
C TRP A 136 -7.70 -2.16 0.21
N SER A 137 -7.56 -3.12 1.12
CA SER A 137 -6.95 -2.89 2.44
C SER A 137 -5.66 -3.69 2.64
N THR A 138 -5.74 -5.02 2.61
CA THR A 138 -4.62 -5.92 2.94
C THR A 138 -4.35 -6.85 1.78
N VAL A 139 -3.09 -7.19 1.54
CA VAL A 139 -2.65 -8.07 0.45
C VAL A 139 -1.83 -9.24 0.98
N GLY A 140 -1.97 -10.40 0.33
CA GLY A 140 -1.15 -11.59 0.55
C GLY A 140 -0.88 -12.28 -0.78
N ALA A 141 0.39 -12.41 -1.18
CA ALA A 141 0.81 -13.15 -2.35
C ALA A 141 1.24 -14.57 -1.95
N GLY A 142 0.87 -15.55 -2.75
CA GLY A 142 1.43 -16.88 -2.74
C GLY A 142 2.41 -17.07 -3.91
N ASP A 143 2.76 -18.32 -4.22
CA ASP A 143 3.65 -18.63 -5.34
C ASP A 143 3.16 -18.00 -6.65
N GLN A 144 2.01 -18.42 -7.16
CA GLN A 144 1.47 -17.97 -8.45
C GLN A 144 0.05 -17.38 -8.34
N ARG A 145 -0.26 -16.76 -7.22
CA ARG A 145 -1.58 -16.19 -6.93
C ARG A 145 -1.52 -15.05 -5.95
N SER A 146 -2.60 -14.33 -5.89
CA SER A 146 -2.78 -13.17 -5.04
C SER A 146 -4.12 -13.23 -4.30
N HIS A 147 -4.11 -12.80 -3.06
CA HIS A 147 -5.30 -12.66 -2.22
C HIS A 147 -5.35 -11.22 -1.68
N VAL A 148 -6.52 -10.66 -1.58
CA VAL A 148 -6.71 -9.27 -1.15
C VAL A 148 -7.97 -9.16 -0.30
N VAL A 149 -7.87 -8.47 0.83
CA VAL A 149 -9.02 -8.13 1.68
C VAL A 149 -9.41 -6.68 1.40
N LYS A 150 -10.70 -6.43 1.24
CA LYS A 150 -11.26 -5.08 1.16
C LYS A 150 -11.55 -4.51 2.54
N SER A 151 -11.76 -3.20 2.61
CA SER A 151 -12.14 -2.49 3.84
C SER A 151 -13.52 -2.88 4.39
N ASP A 152 -14.38 -3.48 3.55
CA ASP A 152 -15.67 -4.06 3.94
C ASP A 152 -15.54 -5.49 4.51
N GLY A 153 -14.31 -6.00 4.65
CA GLY A 153 -14.02 -7.33 5.17
C GLY A 153 -14.22 -8.47 4.16
N THR A 154 -14.51 -8.20 2.89
CA THR A 154 -14.60 -9.25 1.86
C THR A 154 -13.21 -9.69 1.39
N LEU A 155 -13.03 -11.00 1.15
CA LEU A 155 -11.80 -11.60 0.63
C LEU A 155 -11.93 -11.84 -0.87
N TRP A 156 -10.90 -11.51 -1.62
CA TRP A 156 -10.80 -11.68 -3.07
C TRP A 156 -9.52 -12.39 -3.44
N ALA A 157 -9.53 -13.17 -4.53
CA ALA A 157 -8.38 -13.94 -4.99
C ALA A 157 -8.29 -13.95 -6.52
N PHE A 158 -7.07 -14.15 -7.04
CA PHE A 158 -6.79 -14.30 -8.47
C PHE A 158 -5.43 -14.99 -8.68
N GLY A 159 -5.22 -15.56 -9.87
CA GLY A 159 -4.04 -16.33 -10.25
C GLY A 159 -4.33 -17.82 -10.38
N LEU A 160 -3.31 -18.64 -10.16
CA LEU A 160 -3.35 -20.10 -10.25
C LEU A 160 -4.29 -20.71 -9.22
N ASN A 161 -5.12 -21.68 -9.67
CA ASN A 161 -6.11 -22.34 -8.82
C ASN A 161 -6.28 -23.85 -9.12
N THR A 162 -5.31 -24.48 -9.73
CA THR A 162 -5.39 -25.90 -10.13
C THR A 162 -5.62 -26.87 -8.97
N ASP A 163 -5.24 -26.47 -7.76
CA ASP A 163 -5.40 -27.24 -6.52
C ASP A 163 -6.47 -26.64 -5.57
N GLY A 164 -7.29 -25.68 -6.07
CA GLY A 164 -8.29 -24.98 -5.26
C GLY A 164 -7.71 -23.91 -4.31
N GLN A 165 -6.46 -23.49 -4.50
CA GLN A 165 -5.72 -22.61 -3.61
C GLN A 165 -6.24 -21.16 -3.56
N LEU A 166 -7.17 -20.77 -4.43
CA LEU A 166 -7.88 -19.49 -4.34
C LEU A 166 -9.04 -19.53 -3.33
N GLY A 167 -9.52 -20.73 -2.96
CA GLY A 167 -10.62 -20.89 -2.00
C GLY A 167 -12.01 -20.53 -2.55
N VAL A 168 -12.19 -20.47 -3.87
CA VAL A 168 -13.43 -20.02 -4.53
C VAL A 168 -14.41 -21.17 -4.85
N GLY A 169 -14.16 -22.37 -4.35
CA GLY A 169 -15.04 -23.54 -4.54
C GLY A 169 -14.89 -24.25 -5.88
N ASN A 170 -13.86 -23.94 -6.65
CA ASN A 170 -13.51 -24.63 -7.90
C ASN A 170 -11.98 -24.60 -8.10
N THR A 171 -11.52 -25.11 -9.25
CA THR A 171 -10.08 -25.18 -9.61
C THR A 171 -9.75 -24.35 -10.86
N THR A 172 -10.59 -23.36 -11.20
CA THR A 172 -10.36 -22.48 -12.36
C THR A 172 -9.39 -21.34 -11.98
N ASN A 173 -8.42 -21.07 -12.86
CA ASN A 173 -7.52 -19.89 -12.73
C ASN A 173 -8.31 -18.62 -13.06
N TYR A 174 -8.04 -17.54 -12.33
CA TYR A 174 -8.70 -16.24 -12.55
C TYR A 174 -7.67 -15.14 -12.81
N SER A 175 -7.79 -14.46 -13.93
CA SER A 175 -6.92 -13.31 -14.27
C SER A 175 -7.45 -11.97 -13.75
N SER A 176 -8.64 -11.94 -13.16
CA SER A 176 -9.24 -10.78 -12.48
C SER A 176 -9.65 -11.17 -11.06
N PRO A 177 -9.72 -10.23 -10.12
CA PRO A 177 -10.18 -10.51 -8.76
C PRO A 177 -11.57 -11.15 -8.72
N VAL A 178 -11.71 -12.28 -8.04
CA VAL A 178 -12.97 -12.99 -7.76
C VAL A 178 -13.18 -13.09 -6.26
N GLN A 179 -14.40 -12.91 -5.77
CA GLN A 179 -14.69 -12.95 -4.34
C GLN A 179 -14.64 -14.38 -3.80
N VAL A 180 -14.02 -14.56 -2.64
CA VAL A 180 -13.94 -15.83 -1.90
C VAL A 180 -15.10 -15.91 -0.92
N GLY A 181 -16.14 -16.69 -1.30
CA GLY A 181 -17.35 -16.83 -0.50
C GLY A 181 -18.09 -15.51 -0.27
N ALA A 182 -18.99 -15.50 0.73
CA ALA A 182 -19.86 -14.35 1.04
C ALA A 182 -19.57 -13.68 2.38
N LEU A 183 -18.51 -14.11 3.09
CA LEU A 183 -18.17 -13.57 4.42
C LEU A 183 -17.54 -12.17 4.30
N THR A 184 -17.82 -11.33 5.31
CA THR A 184 -17.36 -9.95 5.41
C THR A 184 -16.56 -9.68 6.69
N THR A 185 -15.98 -10.72 7.26
CA THR A 185 -15.24 -10.67 8.54
C THR A 185 -13.74 -10.96 8.38
N TRP A 186 -13.25 -10.99 7.14
CA TRP A 186 -11.84 -11.23 6.89
C TRP A 186 -10.99 -10.03 7.28
N LEU A 187 -9.93 -10.27 8.06
CA LEU A 187 -9.01 -9.24 8.56
C LEU A 187 -7.68 -9.25 7.80
N ASN A 188 -7.11 -10.43 7.60
CA ASN A 188 -5.78 -10.59 7.00
C ASN A 188 -5.71 -11.88 6.19
N VAL A 189 -4.79 -11.93 5.22
CA VAL A 189 -4.54 -13.10 4.38
C VAL A 189 -3.07 -13.24 4.07
N SER A 190 -2.59 -14.47 3.97
CA SER A 190 -1.24 -14.80 3.54
C SER A 190 -1.27 -16.00 2.59
N GLY A 191 -0.44 -15.98 1.56
CA GLY A 191 -0.26 -17.09 0.64
C GLY A 191 1.02 -17.86 0.94
N GLY A 192 0.93 -19.20 0.97
CA GLY A 192 2.08 -20.08 0.95
C GLY A 192 2.44 -20.54 -0.47
N TYR A 193 3.12 -21.66 -0.63
CA TYR A 193 3.46 -22.21 -1.95
C TYR A 193 2.19 -22.70 -2.70
N ASN A 194 1.43 -23.66 -2.14
CA ASN A 194 0.19 -24.21 -2.72
C ASN A 194 -1.03 -24.07 -1.79
N TYR A 195 -0.99 -23.23 -0.78
CA TYR A 195 -2.10 -22.99 0.14
C TYR A 195 -2.19 -21.52 0.52
N ALA A 196 -3.35 -21.11 0.99
CA ALA A 196 -3.56 -19.80 1.58
C ALA A 196 -4.15 -19.94 2.98
N GLY A 197 -3.86 -18.98 3.85
CA GLY A 197 -4.48 -18.86 5.17
C GLY A 197 -5.00 -17.45 5.35
N ALA A 198 -6.16 -17.32 6.01
CA ALA A 198 -6.75 -16.03 6.31
C ALA A 198 -7.27 -16.00 7.74
N ILE A 199 -7.28 -14.80 8.34
CA ILE A 199 -7.75 -14.55 9.70
C ILE A 199 -9.08 -13.80 9.62
N LYS A 200 -10.03 -14.18 10.49
CA LYS A 200 -11.32 -13.50 10.65
C LYS A 200 -11.39 -12.74 11.98
N THR A 201 -12.29 -11.78 12.06
CA THR A 201 -12.52 -10.99 13.28
C THR A 201 -13.56 -11.62 14.22
N ASP A 202 -14.30 -12.62 13.77
CA ASP A 202 -15.40 -13.28 14.49
C ASP A 202 -15.03 -14.68 15.05
N GLY A 203 -13.76 -15.00 15.06
CA GLY A 203 -13.24 -16.27 15.59
C GLY A 203 -13.09 -17.38 14.58
#